data_8922e0c7dae1f7c468aaead2314dee94
#
_entry.id   8922e0c7dae1f7c468aaead2314dee94
#
_cell.length_a   1.000
_cell.length_b   1.000
_cell.length_c   1.000
_cell.angle_alpha   90.00
_cell.angle_beta   90.00
_cell.angle_gamma   90.00
#
_symmetry.space_group_name_H-M   'P 1'
#
loop_
_entity.id
_entity.type
_entity.pdbx_description
1 polymer ?
#
loop_
_entity_poly.entity_id
_entity_poly.type
_entity_poly.pdbx_seq_one_letter_code
_entity_poly.pdbx_strand_id
1 'polypeptide(L)'
;MLSLKFIKENVDLVKNSIKSKNIDFDIDKFLKKDEKRRGIIQNVESLKSERNILNKNISKKIDIESNIESMRSISKEIKILDHDLNVLMETINNDLLHIPNI
;
A
#
# COMPACT_ATOMS: atom_id res chain seq x y z
N MET A 1 -20.25 -7.08 1.87
CA MET A 1 -18.79 -7.14 1.65
C MET A 1 -18.08 -7.13 3.00
N LEU A 2 -17.13 -8.02 3.19
CA LEU A 2 -16.35 -8.09 4.42
C LEU A 2 -15.29 -7.00 4.48
N SER A 3 -15.00 -6.48 5.67
CA SER A 3 -13.91 -5.55 5.86
C SER A 3 -12.57 -6.27 5.82
N LEU A 4 -11.53 -5.57 5.42
CA LEU A 4 -10.17 -6.12 5.39
C LEU A 4 -9.71 -6.55 6.79
N LYS A 5 -10.06 -5.78 7.82
CA LYS A 5 -9.76 -6.09 9.21
C LYS A 5 -10.38 -7.42 9.64
N PHE A 6 -11.66 -7.64 9.33
CA PHE A 6 -12.35 -8.89 9.63
C PHE A 6 -11.67 -10.08 8.96
N ILE A 7 -11.29 -9.93 7.69
CA ILE A 7 -10.64 -10.99 6.93
C ILE A 7 -9.31 -11.39 7.58
N LYS A 8 -8.49 -10.41 7.98
CA LYS A 8 -7.20 -10.67 8.64
C LYS A 8 -7.34 -11.36 9.99
N GLU A 9 -8.35 -10.99 10.76
CA GLU A 9 -8.59 -11.55 12.09
C GLU A 9 -9.25 -12.93 12.04
N ASN A 10 -9.92 -13.26 10.94
CA ASN A 10 -10.72 -14.49 10.79
C ASN A 10 -10.38 -15.25 9.51
N VAL A 11 -9.09 -15.39 9.21
CA VAL A 11 -8.62 -16.01 7.96
C VAL A 11 -9.20 -17.41 7.75
N ASP A 12 -9.16 -18.25 8.78
CA ASP A 12 -9.67 -19.63 8.68
C ASP A 12 -11.16 -19.66 8.42
N LEU A 13 -11.92 -18.79 9.08
CA LEU A 13 -13.36 -18.68 8.87
C LEU A 13 -13.68 -18.27 7.45
N VAL A 14 -12.95 -17.29 6.91
CA VAL A 14 -13.11 -16.83 5.53
C VAL A 14 -12.73 -17.92 4.53
N LYS A 15 -11.62 -18.64 4.76
CA LYS A 15 -11.20 -19.77 3.91
C LYS A 15 -12.26 -20.86 3.88
N ASN A 16 -12.85 -21.20 5.02
CA ASN A 16 -13.91 -22.19 5.12
C ASN A 16 -15.17 -21.76 4.37
N SER A 17 -15.55 -20.49 4.46
CA SER A 17 -16.68 -19.94 3.72
C SER A 17 -16.48 -19.99 2.21
N ILE A 18 -15.29 -19.65 1.74
CA ILE A 18 -14.91 -19.69 0.32
C ILE A 18 -15.02 -21.12 -0.19
N LYS A 19 -14.47 -22.09 0.56
CA LYS A 19 -14.50 -23.50 0.22
C LYS A 19 -15.91 -24.06 0.24
N SER A 20 -16.69 -23.70 1.26
CA SER A 20 -18.08 -24.12 1.44
C SER A 20 -18.98 -23.63 0.31
N LYS A 21 -18.77 -22.43 -0.20
CA LYS A 21 -19.53 -21.83 -1.31
C LYS A 21 -18.97 -22.20 -2.68
N ASN A 22 -17.93 -23.02 -2.72
CA ASN A 22 -17.28 -23.48 -3.95
C ASN A 22 -16.82 -22.33 -4.85
N ILE A 23 -16.26 -21.28 -4.25
CA ILE A 23 -15.74 -20.10 -4.95
C ILE A 23 -14.24 -20.29 -5.18
N ASP A 24 -13.79 -19.98 -6.39
CA ASP A 24 -12.38 -20.01 -6.74
C ASP A 24 -11.72 -18.68 -6.35
N PHE A 25 -11.22 -18.61 -5.12
CA PHE A 25 -10.57 -17.40 -4.59
C PHE A 25 -9.42 -17.78 -3.66
N ASP A 26 -8.24 -17.22 -3.90
CA ASP A 26 -7.04 -17.46 -3.10
C ASP A 26 -6.88 -16.36 -2.05
N ILE A 27 -7.27 -16.67 -0.81
CA ILE A 27 -7.18 -15.72 0.31
C ILE A 27 -5.72 -15.41 0.68
N ASP A 28 -4.81 -16.36 0.54
CA ASP A 28 -3.40 -16.15 0.85
C ASP A 28 -2.78 -15.13 -0.11
N LYS A 29 -3.13 -15.21 -1.38
CA LYS A 29 -2.72 -14.27 -2.41
C LYS A 29 -3.26 -12.86 -2.13
N PHE A 30 -4.51 -12.78 -1.68
CA PHE A 30 -5.14 -11.52 -1.27
C PHE A 30 -4.41 -10.88 -0.08
N LEU A 31 -4.06 -11.68 0.93
CA LEU A 31 -3.33 -11.19 2.11
C LEU A 31 -1.93 -10.71 1.76
N LYS A 32 -1.26 -11.34 0.79
CA LYS A 32 0.03 -10.87 0.27
C LYS A 32 -0.09 -9.51 -0.39
N LYS A 33 -1.17 -9.25 -1.12
CA LYS A 33 -1.44 -7.94 -1.72
C LYS A 33 -1.58 -6.86 -0.66
N ASP A 34 -2.27 -7.16 0.44
CA ASP A 34 -2.41 -6.24 1.56
C ASP A 34 -1.08 -5.94 2.24
N GLU A 35 -0.25 -6.96 2.42
CA GLU A 35 1.08 -6.82 2.99
C GLU A 35 1.96 -5.92 2.11
N LYS A 36 1.88 -6.10 0.79
CA LYS A 36 2.57 -5.25 -0.18
C LYS A 36 2.07 -3.81 -0.11
N ARG A 37 0.76 -3.62 0.02
CA ARG A 37 0.15 -2.30 0.20
C ARG A 37 0.72 -1.57 1.41
N ARG A 38 0.78 -2.24 2.56
CA ARG A 38 1.34 -1.66 3.79
C ARG A 38 2.80 -1.29 3.64
N GLY A 39 3.58 -2.14 2.95
CA GLY A 39 4.99 -1.86 2.65
C GLY A 39 5.16 -0.61 1.79
N ILE A 40 4.35 -0.44 0.76
CA ILE A 40 4.37 0.75 -0.10
C ILE A 40 4.02 2.01 0.70
N ILE A 41 2.97 1.96 1.51
CA ILE A 41 2.55 3.08 2.36
C ILE A 41 3.69 3.51 3.29
N GLN A 42 4.34 2.54 3.93
CA GLN A 42 5.46 2.80 4.83
C GLN A 42 6.64 3.45 4.09
N ASN A 43 6.96 2.99 2.89
CA ASN A 43 8.01 3.57 2.06
C ASN A 43 7.67 5.01 1.64
N VAL A 44 6.44 5.27 1.25
CA VAL A 44 5.98 6.61 0.89
C VAL A 44 6.08 7.56 2.08
N GLU A 45 5.66 7.14 3.26
CA GLU A 45 5.77 7.96 4.48
C GLU A 45 7.22 8.28 4.82
N SER A 46 8.12 7.30 4.67
CA SER A 46 9.55 7.48 4.89
C SER A 46 10.15 8.49 3.91
N LEU A 47 9.78 8.40 2.62
CA LEU A 47 10.23 9.33 1.58
C LEU A 47 9.69 10.74 1.82
N LYS A 48 8.46 10.89 2.25
CA LYS A 48 7.87 12.18 2.60
C LYS A 48 8.59 12.83 3.79
N SER A 49 8.98 12.02 4.77
CA SER A 49 9.77 12.48 5.91
C SER A 49 11.14 13.01 5.47
N GLU A 50 11.84 12.27 4.61
CA GLU A 50 13.10 12.70 4.02
C GLU A 50 12.95 14.01 3.24
N ARG A 51 11.91 14.11 2.43
CA ARG A 51 11.60 15.32 1.67
C ARG A 51 11.41 16.53 2.58
N ASN A 52 10.74 16.36 3.72
CA ASN A 52 10.54 17.41 4.69
C ASN A 52 11.87 17.90 5.30
N ILE A 53 12.78 16.96 5.60
CA ILE A 53 14.13 17.29 6.10
C ILE A 53 14.91 18.09 5.06
N LEU A 54 14.90 17.63 3.81
CA LEU A 54 15.56 18.33 2.70
C LEU A 54 14.99 19.74 2.49
N ASN A 55 13.69 19.87 2.60
CA ASN A 55 13.00 21.16 2.48
C ASN A 55 13.44 22.14 3.58
N LYS A 56 13.61 21.67 4.81
CA LYS A 56 14.15 22.46 5.92
C LYS A 56 15.59 22.90 5.65
N ASN A 57 16.41 22.00 5.11
CA ASN A 57 17.79 22.29 4.76
C ASN A 57 17.87 23.36 3.67
N ILE A 58 17.02 23.30 2.66
CA ILE A 58 16.91 24.31 1.61
C ILE A 58 16.52 25.67 2.20
N SER A 59 15.56 25.70 3.12
CA SER A 59 15.13 26.92 3.82
C SER A 59 16.26 27.53 4.63
N LYS A 60 17.15 26.73 5.17
CA LYS A 60 18.34 27.17 5.91
C LYS A 60 19.53 27.47 5.02
N LYS A 61 19.38 27.35 3.71
CA LYS A 61 20.42 27.57 2.69
C LYS A 61 21.64 26.66 2.87
N ILE A 62 21.40 25.39 3.27
CA ILE A 62 22.42 24.36 3.40
C ILE A 62 22.38 23.48 2.15
N ASP A 63 23.51 23.38 1.43
CA ASP A 63 23.68 22.51 0.24
C ASP A 63 22.46 22.53 -0.71
N ILE A 64 22.04 23.73 -1.12
CA ILE A 64 20.79 23.94 -1.85
C ILE A 64 20.68 23.08 -3.12
N GLU A 65 21.72 23.09 -3.97
CA GLU A 65 21.69 22.35 -5.23
C GLU A 65 21.56 20.85 -5.03
N SER A 66 22.35 20.29 -4.12
CA SER A 66 22.32 18.88 -3.78
C SER A 66 20.97 18.46 -3.20
N ASN A 67 20.41 19.27 -2.31
CA ASN A 67 19.11 19.00 -1.69
C ASN A 67 17.95 19.11 -2.68
N ILE A 68 18.00 20.05 -3.61
CA ILE A 68 16.98 20.17 -4.67
C ILE A 68 17.01 18.95 -5.58
N GLU A 69 18.19 18.48 -5.98
CA GLU A 69 18.35 17.30 -6.79
C GLU A 69 17.79 16.04 -6.07
N SER A 70 18.12 15.89 -4.80
CA SER A 70 17.59 14.80 -3.96
C SER A 70 16.07 14.86 -3.83
N MET A 71 15.50 16.07 -3.65
CA MET A 71 14.05 16.25 -3.60
C MET A 71 13.36 15.86 -4.89
N ARG A 72 13.96 16.16 -6.05
CA ARG A 72 13.41 15.75 -7.34
C ARG A 72 13.37 14.24 -7.48
N SER A 73 14.44 13.57 -7.07
CA SER A 73 14.53 12.11 -7.07
C SER A 73 13.47 11.48 -6.16
N ILE A 74 13.35 11.98 -4.94
CA ILE A 74 12.35 11.50 -3.97
C ILE A 74 10.93 11.74 -4.49
N SER A 75 10.65 12.89 -5.08
CA SER A 75 9.34 13.21 -5.64
C SER A 75 8.96 12.25 -6.77
N LYS A 76 9.92 11.85 -7.62
CA LYS A 76 9.70 10.85 -8.67
C LYS A 76 9.35 9.49 -8.06
N GLU A 77 10.10 9.06 -7.04
CA GLU A 77 9.84 7.79 -6.35
C GLU A 77 8.47 7.78 -5.71
N ILE A 78 8.08 8.86 -5.04
CA ILE A 78 6.75 8.99 -4.44
C ILE A 78 5.67 8.84 -5.50
N LYS A 79 5.81 9.49 -6.65
CA LYS A 79 4.83 9.38 -7.75
C LYS A 79 4.69 7.95 -8.27
N ILE A 80 5.81 7.24 -8.43
CA ILE A 80 5.80 5.84 -8.88
C ILE A 80 5.10 4.97 -7.84
N LEU A 81 5.44 5.13 -6.56
CA LEU A 81 4.85 4.35 -5.47
C LEU A 81 3.37 4.66 -5.30
N ASP A 82 2.95 5.92 -5.42
CA ASP A 82 1.54 6.31 -5.37
C ASP A 82 0.75 5.69 -6.51
N HIS A 83 1.32 5.64 -7.72
CA HIS A 83 0.69 4.97 -8.85
C HIS A 83 0.55 3.47 -8.59
N ASP A 84 1.62 2.82 -8.13
CA ASP A 84 1.61 1.39 -7.81
C ASP A 84 0.59 1.09 -6.70
N LEU A 85 0.51 1.98 -5.70
CA LEU A 85 -0.46 1.85 -4.62
C LEU A 85 -1.90 1.94 -5.14
N ASN A 86 -2.20 2.88 -6.04
CA ASN A 86 -3.53 3.03 -6.62
C ASN A 86 -3.95 1.79 -7.41
N VAL A 87 -3.04 1.25 -8.24
CA VAL A 87 -3.29 0.02 -8.99
C VAL A 87 -3.55 -1.15 -8.03
N LEU A 88 -2.74 -1.28 -7.00
CA LEU A 88 -2.88 -2.34 -6.01
C LEU A 88 -4.18 -2.22 -5.22
N MET A 89 -4.57 -1.00 -4.83
CA MET A 89 -5.83 -0.74 -4.13
C MET A 89 -7.05 -1.10 -4.97
N GLU A 90 -7.02 -0.79 -6.27
CA GLU A 90 -8.08 -1.21 -7.19
C GLU A 90 -8.21 -2.73 -7.23
N THR A 91 -7.08 -3.44 -7.27
CA THR A 91 -7.05 -4.91 -7.27
C THR A 91 -7.61 -5.46 -5.96
N ILE A 92 -7.21 -4.89 -4.83
CA ILE A 92 -7.71 -5.30 -3.50
C ILE A 92 -9.22 -5.06 -3.39
N ASN A 93 -9.71 -3.89 -3.80
CA ASN A 93 -11.13 -3.58 -3.75
C ASN A 93 -11.94 -4.52 -4.64
N ASN A 94 -11.42 -4.85 -5.81
CA ASN A 94 -12.04 -5.81 -6.71
C ASN A 94 -12.09 -7.21 -6.08
N ASP A 95 -11.01 -7.63 -5.44
CA ASP A 95 -10.95 -8.91 -4.72
C ASP A 95 -11.98 -8.97 -3.58
N LEU A 96 -12.16 -7.86 -2.84
CA LEU A 96 -13.15 -7.78 -1.76
C LEU A 96 -14.58 -8.02 -2.23
N LEU A 97 -14.89 -7.64 -3.46
CA LEU A 97 -16.21 -7.88 -4.06
C LEU A 97 -16.46 -9.36 -4.32
N HIS A 98 -15.41 -10.17 -4.45
CA HIS A 98 -15.49 -11.60 -4.75
C HIS A 98 -15.48 -12.48 -3.49
N ILE A 99 -15.17 -11.91 -2.33
CA ILE A 99 -15.18 -12.66 -1.06
C ILE A 99 -16.60 -12.73 -0.53
N PRO A 100 -17.10 -13.95 -0.20
CA PRO A 100 -18.47 -14.09 0.28
C PRO A 100 -18.66 -13.47 1.68
N ASN A 101 -19.84 -12.94 1.93
CA ASN A 101 -20.25 -12.54 3.26
C ASN A 101 -20.47 -13.76 4.15
N ILE A 102 -20.08 -13.64 5.38
CA ILE A 102 -20.22 -14.70 6.39
C ILE A 102 -21.40 -14.39 7.29
#